data_4ec51ea4f21303e23f382ff371c247af
#
_entry.id   4ec51ea4f21303e23f382ff371c247af
#
_cell.length_a   1.000
_cell.length_b   1.000
_cell.length_c   1.000
_cell.angle_alpha   90.00
_cell.angle_beta   90.00
_cell.angle_gamma   90.00
#
_symmetry.space_group_name_H-M   'P 1'
#
loop_
_entity.id
_entity.type
_entity.pdbx_description
1 polymer ?
#
loop_
_entity_poly.entity_id
_entity_poly.type
_entity_poly.pdbx_seq_one_letter_code
_entity_poly.pdbx_strand_id
1 'polypeptide(L)'
;EGAPAGTSYFAISNGRTETSENVWGTALPYLVSVDSSTDLAADHYEYALTLSAQQTAQQLAALGLTADLAAPEQWFGTPEYTAAGYVAALPVCGQRITGTALRQALGLRSTCFTVRYESGAFCFTTKGYGHGVGLSQWGAKALAEQGQNFADILAHYYPGTSLSG
;
A
#
# COMPACT_ATOMS: atom_id res chain seq x y z
N GLU A 1 9.13 -28.37 -2.02
CA GLU A 1 10.32 -28.34 -1.12
C GLU A 1 11.56 -28.15 -1.97
N GLY A 2 12.48 -27.24 -1.57
CA GLY A 2 13.78 -27.04 -2.24
C GLY A 2 13.81 -26.04 -3.41
N ALA A 3 12.70 -25.38 -3.76
CA ALA A 3 12.73 -24.29 -4.71
C ALA A 3 12.97 -22.95 -3.99
N PRO A 4 13.77 -22.00 -4.57
CA PRO A 4 13.94 -20.67 -4.00
C PRO A 4 12.62 -19.95 -3.85
N ALA A 5 12.39 -19.30 -2.70
CA ALA A 5 11.24 -18.44 -2.50
C ALA A 5 11.39 -17.14 -3.31
N GLY A 6 10.34 -16.76 -4.03
CA GLY A 6 10.25 -15.45 -4.67
C GLY A 6 10.01 -14.36 -3.62
N THR A 7 11.07 -13.76 -3.11
CA THR A 7 10.99 -12.75 -2.05
C THR A 7 10.69 -11.37 -2.62
N SER A 8 9.95 -10.57 -1.87
CA SER A 8 9.60 -9.19 -2.19
C SER A 8 9.83 -8.31 -0.98
N TYR A 9 10.20 -7.05 -1.21
CA TYR A 9 10.42 -6.07 -0.15
C TYR A 9 9.92 -4.68 -0.56
N PHE A 10 9.70 -3.83 0.41
CA PHE A 10 9.21 -2.46 0.23
C PHE A 10 9.71 -1.58 1.37
N ALA A 11 9.47 -0.27 1.30
CA ALA A 11 10.10 0.67 2.23
C ALA A 11 9.47 0.66 3.62
N ILE A 12 8.16 0.94 3.74
CA ILE A 12 7.46 1.17 5.01
C ILE A 12 6.03 0.62 4.88
N SER A 13 5.58 -0.22 5.83
CA SER A 13 4.17 -0.68 5.90
C SER A 13 3.28 0.35 6.61
N ASN A 14 1.98 0.07 6.67
CA ASN A 14 1.03 0.80 7.52
C ASN A 14 0.99 0.31 8.97
N GLY A 15 1.94 -0.55 9.38
CA GLY A 15 2.00 -1.27 10.65
C GLY A 15 1.76 -2.77 10.49
N ARG A 16 1.35 -3.23 9.29
CA ARG A 16 1.21 -4.63 8.89
C ARG A 16 1.59 -4.80 7.43
N THR A 17 2.14 -5.94 7.06
CA THR A 17 2.35 -6.26 5.65
C THR A 17 1.05 -6.72 4.99
N GLU A 18 0.99 -6.64 3.67
CA GLU A 18 -0.14 -7.09 2.86
C GLU A 18 0.14 -8.48 2.27
N THR A 19 -0.89 -9.17 1.83
CA THR A 19 -0.76 -10.48 1.18
C THR A 19 -0.44 -10.33 -0.32
N SER A 20 0.28 -11.29 -0.88
CA SER A 20 0.53 -11.33 -2.33
C SER A 20 -0.76 -11.48 -3.15
N GLU A 21 -1.76 -12.17 -2.60
CA GLU A 21 -3.07 -12.34 -3.24
C GLU A 21 -3.79 -11.00 -3.45
N ASN A 22 -3.82 -10.14 -2.42
CA ASN A 22 -4.48 -8.84 -2.51
C ASN A 22 -3.78 -7.86 -3.45
N VAL A 23 -2.47 -7.98 -3.63
CA VAL A 23 -1.71 -7.03 -4.46
C VAL A 23 -1.50 -7.55 -5.88
N TRP A 24 -1.26 -8.86 -6.05
CA TRP A 24 -0.89 -9.47 -7.35
C TRP A 24 -1.85 -10.56 -7.82
N GLY A 25 -2.89 -10.88 -7.05
CA GLY A 25 -3.91 -11.87 -7.42
C GLY A 25 -3.46 -13.34 -7.26
N THR A 26 -2.26 -13.59 -6.71
CA THR A 26 -1.74 -14.95 -6.49
C THR A 26 -1.34 -15.12 -5.03
N ALA A 27 -1.94 -16.09 -4.35
CA ALA A 27 -1.61 -16.42 -2.98
C ALA A 27 -0.27 -17.21 -2.93
N LEU A 28 0.72 -16.64 -2.23
CA LEU A 28 1.95 -17.34 -1.89
C LEU A 28 1.98 -17.55 -0.38
N PRO A 29 2.19 -18.78 0.12
CA PRO A 29 1.97 -19.14 1.53
C PRO A 29 2.94 -18.44 2.49
N TYR A 30 4.04 -17.89 1.99
CA TYR A 30 5.04 -17.14 2.74
C TYR A 30 4.98 -15.61 2.53
N LEU A 31 4.11 -15.11 1.66
CA LEU A 31 3.84 -13.66 1.46
C LEU A 31 2.46 -13.32 2.02
N VAL A 32 2.34 -13.48 3.32
CA VAL A 32 1.13 -13.23 4.11
C VAL A 32 1.26 -11.95 4.92
N SER A 33 0.15 -11.50 5.50
CA SER A 33 0.16 -10.34 6.39
C SER A 33 0.80 -10.69 7.73
N VAL A 34 1.89 -9.99 8.06
CA VAL A 34 2.57 -10.09 9.36
C VAL A 34 2.60 -8.72 10.07
N ASP A 35 2.82 -8.72 11.37
CA ASP A 35 3.02 -7.50 12.13
C ASP A 35 4.28 -6.76 11.68
N SER A 36 4.18 -5.47 11.53
CA SER A 36 5.29 -4.55 11.25
C SER A 36 5.06 -3.22 11.96
N SER A 37 4.54 -3.28 13.18
CA SER A 37 4.15 -2.11 13.99
C SER A 37 5.33 -1.16 14.27
N THR A 38 6.56 -1.63 14.18
CA THR A 38 7.76 -0.79 14.24
C THR A 38 7.80 0.27 13.14
N ASP A 39 7.13 0.04 12.01
CA ASP A 39 7.04 0.97 10.88
C ASP A 39 6.28 2.27 11.23
N LEU A 40 5.42 2.23 12.26
CA LEU A 40 4.66 3.40 12.70
C LEU A 40 5.55 4.55 13.22
N ALA A 41 6.79 4.23 13.61
CA ALA A 41 7.79 5.20 14.05
C ALA A 41 8.74 5.64 12.91
N ALA A 42 8.47 5.21 11.67
CA ALA A 42 9.33 5.52 10.54
C ALA A 42 9.28 7.00 10.18
N ASP A 43 10.45 7.58 9.86
CA ASP A 43 10.50 8.90 9.23
C ASP A 43 9.69 8.88 7.93
N HIS A 44 8.88 9.91 7.74
CA HIS A 44 8.01 10.01 6.57
C HIS A 44 6.96 8.88 6.45
N TYR A 45 6.56 8.28 7.57
CA TYR A 45 5.49 7.30 7.63
C TYR A 45 4.19 7.80 6.98
N GLU A 46 3.86 9.06 7.20
CA GLU A 46 2.70 9.72 6.62
C GLU A 46 3.13 10.75 5.57
N TYR A 47 2.42 10.80 4.46
CA TYR A 47 2.69 11.74 3.36
C TYR A 47 1.38 12.24 2.75
N ALA A 48 1.28 13.55 2.57
CA ALA A 48 0.15 14.21 1.91
C ALA A 48 0.52 14.64 0.49
N LEU A 49 -0.31 14.27 -0.48
CA LEU A 49 -0.26 14.73 -1.86
C LEU A 49 -1.51 15.55 -2.15
N THR A 50 -1.34 16.79 -2.60
CA THR A 50 -2.45 17.65 -3.00
C THR A 50 -2.45 17.83 -4.50
N LEU A 51 -3.58 17.55 -5.15
CA LEU A 51 -3.80 17.71 -6.58
C LEU A 51 -5.06 18.55 -6.81
N SER A 52 -5.00 19.52 -7.74
CA SER A 52 -6.23 20.22 -8.17
C SER A 52 -7.23 19.24 -8.79
N ALA A 53 -8.51 19.63 -8.86
CA ALA A 53 -9.52 18.81 -9.54
C ALA A 53 -9.13 18.50 -10.98
N GLN A 54 -8.57 19.45 -11.72
CA GLN A 54 -8.11 19.24 -13.09
C GLN A 54 -6.96 18.23 -13.17
N GLN A 55 -5.95 18.32 -12.29
CA GLN A 55 -4.85 17.37 -12.25
C GLN A 55 -5.34 15.96 -11.91
N THR A 56 -6.24 15.85 -10.94
CA THR A 56 -6.84 14.56 -10.57
C THR A 56 -7.63 13.97 -11.74
N ALA A 57 -8.46 14.77 -12.42
CA ALA A 57 -9.21 14.33 -13.60
C ALA A 57 -8.29 13.80 -14.72
N GLN A 58 -7.17 14.49 -14.98
CA GLN A 58 -6.19 14.06 -15.98
C GLN A 58 -5.57 12.70 -15.61
N GLN A 59 -5.24 12.49 -14.34
CA GLN A 59 -4.67 11.21 -13.88
C GLN A 59 -5.71 10.09 -13.90
N LEU A 60 -6.96 10.37 -13.52
CA LEU A 60 -8.05 9.40 -13.58
C LEU A 60 -8.41 9.01 -15.04
N ALA A 61 -8.20 9.89 -16.00
CA ALA A 61 -8.40 9.57 -17.42
C ALA A 61 -7.51 8.43 -17.91
N ALA A 62 -6.33 8.22 -17.32
CA ALA A 62 -5.47 7.06 -17.60
C ALA A 62 -6.11 5.71 -17.22
N LEU A 63 -7.11 5.74 -16.33
CA LEU A 63 -7.93 4.58 -15.94
C LEU A 63 -9.22 4.45 -16.77
N GLY A 64 -9.39 5.28 -17.80
CA GLY A 64 -10.61 5.32 -18.62
C GLY A 64 -11.79 6.01 -17.91
N LEU A 65 -11.54 6.77 -16.85
CA LEU A 65 -12.59 7.46 -16.09
C LEU A 65 -12.83 8.86 -16.65
N THR A 66 -14.10 9.26 -16.67
CA THR A 66 -14.51 10.63 -16.99
C THR A 66 -15.00 11.29 -15.69
N ALA A 67 -14.29 12.34 -15.27
CA ALA A 67 -14.57 13.06 -14.04
C ALA A 67 -15.36 14.35 -14.34
N ASP A 68 -16.51 14.53 -13.68
CA ASP A 68 -17.31 15.75 -13.81
C ASP A 68 -16.73 16.87 -12.94
N LEU A 69 -16.11 17.84 -13.57
CA LEU A 69 -15.52 19.01 -12.89
C LEU A 69 -16.55 19.93 -12.21
N ALA A 70 -17.85 19.74 -12.48
CA ALA A 70 -18.90 20.50 -11.79
C ALA A 70 -19.25 19.93 -10.40
N ALA A 71 -18.90 18.65 -10.13
CA ALA A 71 -19.19 17.97 -8.87
C ALA A 71 -18.02 17.12 -8.36
N PRO A 72 -16.83 17.71 -8.12
CA PRO A 72 -15.62 16.93 -7.73
C PRO A 72 -15.79 16.17 -6.42
N GLU A 73 -16.57 16.69 -5.48
CA GLU A 73 -16.82 16.08 -4.17
C GLU A 73 -17.50 14.70 -4.27
N GLN A 74 -18.06 14.35 -5.41
CA GLN A 74 -18.73 13.07 -5.67
C GLN A 74 -17.84 12.02 -6.33
N TRP A 75 -16.58 12.36 -6.65
CA TRP A 75 -15.73 11.43 -7.43
C TRP A 75 -15.31 10.20 -6.65
N PHE A 76 -15.03 10.32 -5.36
CA PHE A 76 -14.53 9.23 -4.54
C PHE A 76 -15.58 8.76 -3.55
N GLY A 77 -15.95 7.48 -3.63
CA GLY A 77 -16.88 6.86 -2.70
C GLY A 77 -16.18 6.23 -1.49
N THR A 78 -16.93 5.43 -0.73
CA THR A 78 -16.42 4.76 0.47
C THR A 78 -15.47 3.63 0.11
N PRO A 79 -14.24 3.59 0.66
CA PRO A 79 -13.29 2.53 0.40
C PRO A 79 -13.69 1.19 1.02
N GLU A 80 -13.36 0.11 0.30
CA GLU A 80 -13.28 -1.25 0.81
C GLU A 80 -11.84 -1.49 1.27
N TYR A 81 -11.66 -2.08 2.45
CA TYR A 81 -10.33 -2.33 3.00
C TYR A 81 -10.01 -3.82 3.06
N THR A 82 -8.74 -4.16 2.88
CA THR A 82 -8.22 -5.49 3.18
C THR A 82 -8.16 -5.70 4.70
N ALA A 83 -7.96 -6.94 5.14
CA ALA A 83 -7.75 -7.25 6.55
C ALA A 83 -6.50 -6.56 7.15
N ALA A 84 -5.52 -6.21 6.31
CA ALA A 84 -4.32 -5.49 6.71
C ALA A 84 -4.50 -3.95 6.69
N GLY A 85 -5.70 -3.45 6.36
CA GLY A 85 -6.02 -2.01 6.40
C GLY A 85 -5.58 -1.21 5.19
N TYR A 86 -5.26 -1.86 4.08
CA TYR A 86 -5.02 -1.20 2.80
C TYR A 86 -6.31 -1.08 2.00
N VAL A 87 -6.41 -0.08 1.14
CA VAL A 87 -7.55 0.08 0.24
C VAL A 87 -7.52 -1.02 -0.81
N ALA A 88 -8.49 -1.94 -0.74
CA ALA A 88 -8.68 -2.97 -1.75
C ALA A 88 -9.29 -2.37 -3.02
N ALA A 89 -10.36 -1.61 -2.87
CA ALA A 89 -11.03 -0.89 -3.95
C ALA A 89 -11.91 0.23 -3.39
N LEU A 90 -12.33 1.14 -4.24
CA LEU A 90 -13.38 2.11 -3.94
C LEU A 90 -14.09 2.55 -5.22
N PRO A 91 -15.33 3.08 -5.11
CA PRO A 91 -15.99 3.76 -6.23
C PRO A 91 -15.22 5.04 -6.59
N VAL A 92 -14.90 5.21 -7.88
CA VAL A 92 -14.32 6.45 -8.42
C VAL A 92 -15.08 6.82 -9.68
N CYS A 93 -15.68 8.00 -9.72
CA CYS A 93 -16.55 8.44 -10.83
C CYS A 93 -17.59 7.38 -11.22
N GLY A 94 -18.18 6.70 -10.24
CA GLY A 94 -19.20 5.67 -10.42
C GLY A 94 -18.68 4.28 -10.83
N GLN A 95 -17.37 4.09 -10.97
CA GLN A 95 -16.76 2.80 -11.28
C GLN A 95 -15.93 2.26 -10.09
N ARG A 96 -15.94 0.95 -9.88
CA ARG A 96 -15.13 0.30 -8.83
C ARG A 96 -13.68 0.17 -9.31
N ILE A 97 -12.77 0.89 -8.67
CA ILE A 97 -11.34 0.93 -9.00
C ILE A 97 -10.52 0.33 -7.83
N THR A 98 -9.53 -0.49 -8.14
CA THR A 98 -8.66 -1.08 -7.12
C THR A 98 -7.71 -0.04 -6.53
N GLY A 99 -7.35 -0.20 -5.25
CA GLY A 99 -6.37 0.66 -4.59
C GLY A 99 -5.02 0.67 -5.32
N THR A 100 -4.60 -0.47 -5.86
CA THR A 100 -3.35 -0.58 -6.65
C THR A 100 -3.41 0.25 -7.94
N ALA A 101 -4.52 0.20 -8.69
CA ALA A 101 -4.69 1.01 -9.90
C ALA A 101 -4.69 2.51 -9.58
N LEU A 102 -5.38 2.92 -8.52
CA LEU A 102 -5.37 4.32 -8.07
C LEU A 102 -3.99 4.78 -7.59
N ARG A 103 -3.31 3.94 -6.80
CA ARG A 103 -1.95 4.24 -6.37
C ARG A 103 -1.04 4.54 -7.56
N GLN A 104 -1.11 3.73 -8.60
CA GLN A 104 -0.30 3.91 -9.82
C GLN A 104 -0.71 5.16 -10.60
N ALA A 105 -2.00 5.36 -10.83
CA ALA A 105 -2.50 6.48 -11.61
C ALA A 105 -2.25 7.84 -10.93
N LEU A 106 -2.42 7.91 -9.62
CA LEU A 106 -2.29 9.15 -8.83
C LEU A 106 -0.87 9.35 -8.26
N GLY A 107 0.07 8.41 -8.45
CA GLY A 107 1.43 8.49 -7.90
C GLY A 107 1.47 8.42 -6.38
N LEU A 108 0.54 7.70 -5.73
CA LEU A 108 0.50 7.58 -4.28
C LEU A 108 1.61 6.66 -3.76
N ARG A 109 2.13 6.97 -2.57
CA ARG A 109 3.21 6.18 -1.95
C ARG A 109 2.78 4.77 -1.58
N SER A 110 1.54 4.59 -1.11
CA SER A 110 0.99 3.27 -0.74
C SER A 110 -0.49 3.18 -1.10
N THR A 111 -1.07 1.99 -0.95
CA THR A 111 -2.52 1.77 -1.03
C THR A 111 -3.23 1.99 0.32
N CYS A 112 -2.49 2.31 1.40
CA CYS A 112 -3.09 2.77 2.64
C CYS A 112 -3.24 4.29 2.59
N PHE A 113 -4.37 4.78 2.08
CA PHE A 113 -4.62 6.21 1.90
C PHE A 113 -6.04 6.62 2.26
N THR A 114 -6.19 7.90 2.55
CA THR A 114 -7.48 8.60 2.61
C THR A 114 -7.50 9.71 1.58
N VAL A 115 -8.68 10.13 1.16
CA VAL A 115 -8.88 11.25 0.25
C VAL A 115 -9.89 12.23 0.83
N ARG A 116 -9.59 13.53 0.71
CA ARG A 116 -10.51 14.63 1.03
C ARG A 116 -10.52 15.63 -0.11
N TYR A 117 -11.69 16.17 -0.41
CA TYR A 117 -11.81 17.31 -1.32
C TYR A 117 -12.06 18.58 -0.50
N GLU A 118 -11.21 19.56 -0.69
CA GLU A 118 -11.27 20.80 0.04
C GLU A 118 -10.66 21.94 -0.80
N SER A 119 -11.33 23.10 -0.82
CA SER A 119 -10.84 24.32 -1.50
C SER A 119 -10.42 24.10 -2.96
N GLY A 120 -11.15 23.25 -3.70
CA GLY A 120 -10.89 23.00 -5.14
C GLY A 120 -9.79 21.99 -5.41
N ALA A 121 -9.30 21.29 -4.40
CA ALA A 121 -8.22 20.28 -4.52
C ALA A 121 -8.54 19.01 -3.75
N PHE A 122 -7.98 17.89 -4.19
CA PHE A 122 -7.97 16.63 -3.48
C PHE A 122 -6.68 16.51 -2.66
N CYS A 123 -6.81 16.24 -1.37
CA CYS A 123 -5.71 15.88 -0.50
C CYS A 123 -5.73 14.38 -0.25
N PHE A 124 -4.71 13.67 -0.74
CA PHE A 124 -4.49 12.25 -0.49
C PHE A 124 -3.45 12.10 0.62
N THR A 125 -3.84 11.53 1.74
CA THR A 125 -2.91 11.21 2.83
C THR A 125 -2.61 9.73 2.82
N THR A 126 -1.35 9.35 2.57
CA THR A 126 -0.88 7.97 2.55
C THR A 126 -0.12 7.63 3.81
N LYS A 127 -0.25 6.38 4.29
CA LYS A 127 0.54 5.79 5.37
C LYS A 127 1.40 4.66 4.80
N GLY A 128 2.69 4.69 5.16
CA GLY A 128 3.68 3.76 4.59
C GLY A 128 4.14 4.13 3.19
N TYR A 129 5.03 3.31 2.63
CA TYR A 129 5.62 3.51 1.31
C TYR A 129 5.96 2.18 0.64
N GLY A 130 5.32 1.89 -0.47
CA GLY A 130 5.50 0.68 -1.27
C GLY A 130 4.21 -0.12 -1.42
N HIS A 131 4.35 -1.35 -1.94
CA HIS A 131 3.23 -2.26 -2.19
C HIS A 131 2.77 -3.05 -0.95
N GLY A 132 3.56 -3.04 0.11
CA GLY A 132 3.21 -3.65 1.39
C GLY A 132 3.49 -5.16 1.53
N VAL A 133 3.93 -5.87 0.48
CA VAL A 133 4.08 -7.33 0.49
C VAL A 133 5.52 -7.77 0.81
N GLY A 134 5.67 -8.73 1.72
CA GLY A 134 6.96 -9.27 2.14
C GLY A 134 7.68 -8.39 3.17
N LEU A 135 8.98 -8.18 3.04
CA LEU A 135 9.81 -7.51 4.03
C LEU A 135 9.70 -5.99 3.97
N SER A 136 9.33 -5.36 5.11
CA SER A 136 9.50 -3.92 5.30
C SER A 136 10.97 -3.60 5.58
N GLN A 137 11.58 -2.72 4.79
CA GLN A 137 12.97 -2.30 5.00
C GLN A 137 13.13 -1.55 6.32
N TRP A 138 12.20 -0.66 6.66
CA TRP A 138 12.22 0.04 7.95
C TRP A 138 11.98 -0.92 9.11
N GLY A 139 11.01 -1.81 9.00
CA GLY A 139 10.72 -2.82 10.02
C GLY A 139 11.89 -3.76 10.25
N ALA A 140 12.55 -4.23 9.18
CA ALA A 140 13.76 -5.04 9.29
C ALA A 140 14.90 -4.30 9.99
N LYS A 141 15.11 -3.01 9.68
CA LYS A 141 16.07 -2.14 10.39
C LYS A 141 15.73 -2.06 11.88
N ALA A 142 14.47 -1.77 12.22
CA ALA A 142 14.03 -1.63 13.60
C ALA A 142 14.20 -2.94 14.42
N LEU A 143 13.89 -4.09 13.80
CA LEU A 143 14.10 -5.40 14.43
C LEU A 143 15.60 -5.69 14.65
N ALA A 144 16.47 -5.33 13.70
CA ALA A 144 17.92 -5.44 13.85
C ALA A 144 18.46 -4.55 14.97
N GLU A 145 17.95 -3.32 15.10
CA GLU A 145 18.30 -2.40 16.20
C GLU A 145 17.85 -2.93 17.57
N GLN A 146 16.81 -3.78 17.60
CA GLN A 146 16.35 -4.51 18.79
C GLN A 146 17.17 -5.79 19.07
N GLY A 147 18.20 -6.07 18.26
CA GLY A 147 19.12 -7.19 18.46
C GLY A 147 18.71 -8.49 17.71
N GLN A 148 17.69 -8.46 16.86
CA GLN A 148 17.36 -9.62 16.04
C GLN A 148 18.42 -9.84 14.93
N ASN A 149 18.77 -11.09 14.68
CA ASN A 149 19.64 -11.43 13.59
C ASN A 149 18.90 -11.56 12.26
N PHE A 150 19.62 -11.65 11.15
CA PHE A 150 19.02 -11.69 9.82
C PHE A 150 18.09 -12.90 9.61
N ALA A 151 18.39 -14.03 10.24
CA ALA A 151 17.58 -15.25 10.09
C ALA A 151 16.20 -15.07 10.77
N ASP A 152 16.18 -14.46 11.96
CA ASP A 152 14.94 -14.15 12.68
C ASP A 152 14.08 -13.15 11.91
N ILE A 153 14.72 -12.11 11.35
CA ILE A 153 14.03 -11.09 10.54
C ILE A 153 13.42 -11.71 9.28
N LEU A 154 14.16 -12.55 8.56
CA LEU A 154 13.64 -13.23 7.38
C LEU A 154 12.52 -14.21 7.72
N ALA A 155 12.65 -14.97 8.81
CA ALA A 155 11.60 -15.88 9.26
C ALA A 155 10.31 -15.12 9.68
N HIS A 156 10.45 -13.91 10.23
CA HIS A 156 9.32 -13.04 10.57
C HIS A 156 8.54 -12.60 9.31
N TYR A 157 9.25 -12.09 8.29
CA TYR A 157 8.59 -11.54 7.08
C TYR A 157 8.23 -12.60 6.02
N TYR A 158 8.85 -13.78 6.08
CA TYR A 158 8.61 -14.89 5.15
C TYR A 158 8.35 -16.19 5.93
N PRO A 159 7.23 -16.25 6.71
CA PRO A 159 6.94 -17.42 7.53
C PRO A 159 6.80 -18.68 6.68
N GLY A 160 7.27 -19.82 7.23
CA GLY A 160 7.24 -21.12 6.53
C GLY A 160 8.34 -21.32 5.49
N THR A 161 9.27 -20.36 5.33
CA THR A 161 10.51 -20.55 4.55
C THR A 161 11.66 -20.98 5.45
N SER A 162 12.73 -21.53 4.85
CA SER A 162 13.97 -21.85 5.53
C SER A 162 15.17 -21.31 4.76
N LEU A 163 16.20 -20.91 5.51
CA LEU A 163 17.49 -20.55 4.91
C LEU A 163 18.22 -21.82 4.52
N SER A 164 18.73 -21.87 3.29
CA SER A 164 19.65 -22.90 2.82
C SER A 164 20.99 -22.25 2.49
N GLY A 165 22.07 -22.82 3.03
CA GLY A 165 23.45 -22.45 2.70
C GLY A 165 23.98 -23.28 1.54
#